data_cdd6f4d2a7c1adbc660b820b04adfad2
#
_entry.id   cdd6f4d2a7c1adbc660b820b04adfad2
#
_cell.length_a   1.000
_cell.length_b   1.000
_cell.length_c   1.000
_cell.angle_alpha   90.00
_cell.angle_beta   90.00
_cell.angle_gamma   90.00
#
_symmetry.space_group_name_H-M   'P 1'
#
loop_
_entity.id
_entity.type
_entity.pdbx_description
1 polymer ?
#
loop_
_entity_poly.entity_id
_entity_poly.type
_entity_poly.pdbx_seq_one_letter_code
_entity_poly.pdbx_strand_id
1 'polypeptide(L)'
;MRIRIRQRSSVTGETLHERLIHSLRLSLWIVEGLLVVLGLDFADDFQARAAEPDPTITARVINYTAATPATMAKAEYQADRILGEAGLHVIWLDCPRGPSAGITTDPCNQPLKPTEIVLRVLSDHRRSGIQDDTFGFAVLPALASVYYEDAVGLARSEGADFEVSTILACVIAHEIGHLLLGSNSHSDTGIMQREWSRKQVRQLMWGSLHFTPQQSKLIRAEGQMRMRLESVQLRVSNSTS
;
A
#
# COMPACT_ATOMS: atom_id res chain seq x y z
N MET A 1 -5.24 -20.92 -15.38
CA MET A 1 -5.03 -20.80 -13.96
C MET A 1 -5.45 -19.37 -13.56
N ARG A 2 -6.36 -19.19 -12.62
CA ARG A 2 -6.77 -17.87 -12.10
C ARG A 2 -6.22 -17.77 -10.69
N ILE A 3 -5.53 -16.70 -10.41
CA ILE A 3 -4.87 -16.45 -9.12
C ILE A 3 -5.79 -15.49 -8.34
N ARG A 4 -6.21 -15.89 -7.14
CA ARG A 4 -7.12 -15.10 -6.31
C ARG A 4 -6.38 -14.45 -5.14
N ILE A 5 -6.55 -13.15 -4.98
CA ILE A 5 -6.03 -12.38 -3.85
C ILE A 5 -7.23 -11.94 -3.01
N ARG A 6 -7.31 -12.34 -1.74
CA ARG A 6 -8.50 -12.13 -0.91
C ARG A 6 -8.22 -11.22 0.29
N GLN A 7 -9.15 -10.31 0.51
CA GLN A 7 -9.21 -9.48 1.72
C GLN A 7 -10.25 -10.05 2.70
N ARG A 8 -9.95 -9.99 3.98
CA ARG A 8 -10.91 -10.30 5.04
C ARG A 8 -11.76 -9.06 5.32
N SER A 9 -13.00 -9.07 4.87
CA SER A 9 -13.97 -8.01 5.16
C SER A 9 -14.50 -8.15 6.58
N SER A 10 -14.29 -7.16 7.42
CA SER A 10 -15.14 -6.94 8.58
C SER A 10 -16.37 -6.15 8.12
N VAL A 11 -17.54 -6.77 8.20
CA VAL A 11 -18.83 -6.16 7.86
C VAL A 11 -19.22 -5.19 8.97
N THR A 12 -19.33 -3.90 8.68
CA THR A 12 -20.25 -2.99 9.40
C THR A 12 -20.56 -1.75 8.55
N GLY A 13 -21.83 -1.64 8.17
CA GLY A 13 -22.56 -0.38 8.14
C GLY A 13 -22.33 0.60 6.98
N GLU A 14 -22.81 0.28 5.78
CA GLU A 14 -23.19 1.31 4.82
C GLU A 14 -24.63 1.76 5.12
N THR A 15 -24.84 3.05 5.34
CA THR A 15 -26.00 3.82 4.87
C THR A 15 -26.03 5.17 5.57
N LEU A 16 -25.64 6.25 4.93
CA LEU A 16 -26.12 7.63 5.12
C LEU A 16 -25.28 8.68 4.39
N HIS A 17 -24.11 8.32 3.89
CA HIS A 17 -23.15 9.30 3.33
C HIS A 17 -23.38 9.62 1.85
N GLU A 18 -23.96 8.71 1.08
CA GLU A 18 -24.13 8.90 -0.37
C GLU A 18 -25.27 9.87 -0.76
N ARG A 19 -26.25 10.07 0.11
CA ARG A 19 -27.39 10.98 -0.19
C ARG A 19 -27.08 12.46 0.01
N LEU A 20 -26.02 12.80 0.75
CA LEU A 20 -25.63 14.20 1.00
C LEU A 20 -24.80 14.82 -0.13
N ILE A 21 -24.12 14.01 -0.91
CA ILE A 21 -23.19 14.51 -1.95
C ILE A 21 -23.94 15.01 -3.19
N HIS A 22 -25.11 14.46 -3.49
CA HIS A 22 -25.90 14.86 -4.68
C HIS A 22 -26.60 16.22 -4.53
N SER A 23 -26.95 16.64 -3.33
CA SER A 23 -27.63 17.94 -3.12
C SER A 23 -26.67 19.13 -3.08
N LEU A 24 -25.39 18.91 -2.77
CA LEU A 24 -24.36 19.95 -2.71
C LEU A 24 -23.82 20.36 -4.09
N ARG A 25 -23.95 19.52 -5.10
CA ARG A 25 -23.43 19.81 -6.45
C ARG A 25 -24.26 20.80 -7.25
N LEU A 26 -25.56 20.90 -7.00
CA LEU A 26 -26.41 21.87 -7.71
C LEU A 26 -26.25 23.31 -7.20
N SER A 27 -25.81 23.51 -5.95
CA SER A 27 -25.65 24.85 -5.36
C SER A 27 -24.36 25.56 -5.76
N LEU A 28 -23.33 24.80 -6.20
CA LEU A 28 -22.02 25.38 -6.58
C LEU A 28 -22.07 26.15 -7.89
N TRP A 29 -22.88 25.71 -8.87
CA TRP A 29 -22.96 26.35 -10.19
C TRP A 29 -23.59 27.74 -10.18
N ILE A 30 -24.43 28.04 -9.17
CA ILE A 30 -25.10 29.34 -9.05
C ILE A 30 -24.13 30.37 -8.42
N VAL A 31 -23.20 29.96 -7.58
CA VAL A 31 -22.22 30.84 -6.93
C VAL A 31 -21.10 31.26 -7.87
N GLU A 32 -20.66 30.36 -8.76
CA GLU A 32 -19.62 30.70 -9.76
C GLU A 32 -20.11 31.69 -10.81
N GLY A 33 -21.40 31.61 -11.20
CA GLY A 33 -21.97 32.57 -12.15
C GLY A 33 -22.14 33.98 -11.61
N LEU A 34 -22.29 34.17 -10.30
CA LEU A 34 -22.51 35.47 -9.66
C LEU A 34 -21.19 36.23 -9.37
N LEU A 35 -20.08 35.50 -9.18
CA LEU A 35 -18.76 36.10 -8.89
C LEU A 35 -18.10 36.73 -10.11
N VAL A 36 -18.35 36.22 -11.31
CA VAL A 36 -17.83 36.79 -12.57
C VAL A 36 -18.44 38.15 -12.86
N VAL A 37 -19.66 38.43 -12.40
CA VAL A 37 -20.34 39.72 -12.62
C VAL A 37 -19.85 40.80 -11.67
N LEU A 38 -19.22 40.46 -10.54
CA LEU A 38 -18.76 41.43 -9.52
C LEU A 38 -17.29 41.86 -9.71
N GLY A 39 -16.59 41.41 -10.75
CA GLY A 39 -15.23 41.86 -11.04
C GLY A 39 -14.21 41.56 -9.93
N LEU A 40 -14.44 40.52 -9.12
CA LEU A 40 -13.47 40.07 -8.13
C LEU A 40 -12.49 39.17 -8.83
N ASP A 41 -11.34 39.71 -9.23
CA ASP A 41 -10.20 38.96 -9.74
C ASP A 41 -9.63 38.07 -8.63
N PHE A 42 -10.06 36.80 -8.59
CA PHE A 42 -9.38 35.75 -7.84
C PHE A 42 -8.19 35.19 -8.63
N ALA A 43 -7.47 36.06 -9.33
CA ALA A 43 -6.36 35.66 -10.21
C ALA A 43 -5.03 35.46 -9.45
N ASP A 44 -4.96 35.60 -8.12
CA ASP A 44 -3.68 35.65 -7.42
C ASP A 44 -3.40 34.54 -6.41
N ASP A 45 -4.18 33.44 -6.39
CA ASP A 45 -3.85 32.34 -5.48
C ASP A 45 -3.48 31.03 -6.19
N PHE A 46 -3.15 31.12 -7.50
CA PHE A 46 -2.43 30.06 -8.19
C PHE A 46 -0.91 30.25 -7.99
N GLN A 47 -0.50 30.53 -6.74
CA GLN A 47 0.89 30.28 -6.39
C GLN A 47 1.14 28.80 -6.66
N ALA A 48 2.10 28.54 -7.56
CA ALA A 48 2.61 27.21 -7.81
C ALA A 48 2.95 26.57 -6.46
N ARG A 49 1.99 25.83 -5.89
CA ARG A 49 2.19 25.08 -4.69
C ARG A 49 3.32 24.12 -5.04
N ALA A 50 4.51 24.41 -4.54
CA ALA A 50 5.65 23.55 -4.73
C ALA A 50 5.19 22.14 -4.49
N ALA A 51 5.33 21.27 -5.47
CA ALA A 51 4.80 19.92 -5.40
C ALA A 51 5.32 19.31 -4.07
N GLU A 52 4.40 19.02 -3.17
CA GLU A 52 4.76 18.39 -1.90
C GLU A 52 5.56 17.13 -2.24
N PRO A 53 6.73 16.90 -1.61
CA PRO A 53 7.55 15.73 -1.92
C PRO A 53 6.75 14.45 -1.71
N ASP A 54 7.09 13.42 -2.46
CA ASP A 54 6.44 12.14 -2.32
C ASP A 54 6.60 11.63 -0.88
N PRO A 55 5.51 11.15 -0.26
CA PRO A 55 5.56 10.66 1.10
C PRO A 55 6.42 9.41 1.22
N THR A 56 6.99 9.23 2.40
CA THR A 56 7.82 8.08 2.73
C THR A 56 7.22 7.32 3.90
N ILE A 57 7.13 6.00 3.78
CA ILE A 57 6.79 5.09 4.87
C ILE A 57 7.96 4.14 5.15
N THR A 58 7.97 3.53 6.34
CA THR A 58 8.94 2.48 6.69
C THR A 58 8.21 1.13 6.79
N ALA A 59 8.70 0.14 6.06
CA ALA A 59 8.24 -1.24 6.15
C ALA A 59 9.21 -2.06 7.01
N ARG A 60 8.78 -2.49 8.20
CA ARG A 60 9.53 -3.44 9.03
C ARG A 60 9.31 -4.84 8.48
N VAL A 61 10.32 -5.42 7.85
CA VAL A 61 10.25 -6.71 7.17
C VAL A 61 10.68 -7.82 8.10
N ILE A 62 9.81 -8.82 8.30
CA ILE A 62 10.12 -10.01 9.09
C ILE A 62 9.99 -11.23 8.17
N ASN A 63 11.10 -11.82 7.79
CA ASN A 63 11.14 -12.98 6.93
C ASN A 63 11.10 -14.28 7.74
N TYR A 64 9.98 -14.98 7.74
CA TYR A 64 9.80 -16.29 8.40
C TYR A 64 10.11 -17.49 7.48
N THR A 65 10.71 -17.25 6.31
CA THR A 65 10.90 -18.26 5.26
C THR A 65 12.38 -18.57 5.03
N ALA A 66 12.64 -19.41 4.04
CA ALA A 66 13.98 -19.68 3.52
C ALA A 66 14.36 -18.75 2.34
N ALA A 67 13.57 -17.69 2.07
CA ALA A 67 13.93 -16.69 1.07
C ALA A 67 15.29 -16.08 1.43
N THR A 68 16.20 -16.09 0.46
CA THR A 68 17.54 -15.56 0.68
C THR A 68 17.54 -14.04 0.80
N PRO A 69 18.52 -13.42 1.49
CA PRO A 69 18.65 -11.96 1.54
C PRO A 69 18.66 -11.34 0.13
N ALA A 70 19.31 -11.98 -0.85
CA ALA A 70 19.33 -11.49 -2.22
C ALA A 70 17.95 -11.50 -2.89
N THR A 71 17.15 -12.55 -2.65
CA THR A 71 15.76 -12.63 -3.14
C THR A 71 14.90 -11.54 -2.52
N MET A 72 15.04 -11.33 -1.21
CA MET A 72 14.30 -10.29 -0.49
C MET A 72 14.67 -8.89 -0.99
N ALA A 73 15.97 -8.56 -1.01
CA ALA A 73 16.43 -7.26 -1.49
C ALA A 73 15.96 -6.94 -2.91
N LYS A 74 15.93 -7.96 -3.80
CA LYS A 74 15.41 -7.79 -5.17
C LYS A 74 13.91 -7.56 -5.17
N ALA A 75 13.16 -8.26 -4.33
CA ALA A 75 11.70 -8.09 -4.21
C ALA A 75 11.35 -6.71 -3.64
N GLU A 76 12.05 -6.27 -2.62
CA GLU A 76 11.89 -4.94 -1.99
C GLU A 76 12.20 -3.82 -2.98
N TYR A 77 13.32 -3.92 -3.71
CA TYR A 77 13.69 -2.95 -4.75
C TYR A 77 12.60 -2.83 -5.83
N GLN A 78 12.04 -3.95 -6.30
CA GLN A 78 10.99 -3.93 -7.31
C GLN A 78 9.66 -3.44 -6.73
N ALA A 79 9.33 -3.77 -5.48
CA ALA A 79 8.15 -3.26 -4.80
C ALA A 79 8.23 -1.73 -4.59
N ASP A 80 9.42 -1.22 -4.19
CA ASP A 80 9.67 0.22 -4.08
C ASP A 80 9.46 0.93 -5.41
N ARG A 81 9.91 0.36 -6.52
CA ARG A 81 9.62 0.91 -7.86
C ARG A 81 8.13 1.02 -8.14
N ILE A 82 7.37 -0.05 -7.89
CA ILE A 82 5.91 -0.07 -8.14
C ILE A 82 5.20 0.98 -7.28
N LEU A 83 5.58 1.10 -6.01
CA LEU A 83 5.02 2.08 -5.08
C LEU A 83 5.51 3.50 -5.39
N GLY A 84 6.76 3.66 -5.82
CA GLY A 84 7.35 4.93 -6.26
C GLY A 84 6.63 5.52 -7.47
N GLU A 85 6.22 4.68 -8.43
CA GLU A 85 5.39 5.11 -9.56
C GLU A 85 3.98 5.56 -9.12
N ALA A 86 3.51 5.10 -7.96
CA ALA A 86 2.29 5.60 -7.33
C ALA A 86 2.53 6.84 -6.46
N GLY A 87 3.77 7.35 -6.38
CA GLY A 87 4.14 8.52 -5.58
C GLY A 87 4.29 8.23 -4.10
N LEU A 88 4.83 7.05 -3.74
CA LEU A 88 5.14 6.65 -2.37
C LEU A 88 6.52 5.99 -2.33
N HIS A 89 7.41 6.45 -1.46
CA HIS A 89 8.69 5.81 -1.20
C HIS A 89 8.62 4.91 0.03
N VAL A 90 9.36 3.79 0.01
CA VAL A 90 9.40 2.84 1.10
C VAL A 90 10.83 2.66 1.59
N ILE A 91 11.05 2.87 2.89
CA ILE A 91 12.29 2.48 3.57
C ILE A 91 12.09 1.06 4.09
N TRP A 92 12.92 0.13 3.62
CA TRP A 92 12.87 -1.26 4.04
C TRP A 92 13.78 -1.45 5.25
N LEU A 93 13.23 -2.00 6.34
CA LEU A 93 13.94 -2.28 7.59
C LEU A 93 13.81 -3.77 7.91
N ASP A 94 14.87 -4.52 7.66
CA ASP A 94 14.95 -5.93 8.02
C ASP A 94 14.93 -6.11 9.53
N CYS A 95 13.93 -6.83 10.03
CA CYS A 95 13.74 -7.11 11.44
C CYS A 95 13.95 -8.59 11.75
N PRO A 96 14.59 -8.92 12.89
CA PRO A 96 14.80 -10.31 13.31
C PRO A 96 13.46 -10.98 13.65
N ARG A 97 13.46 -12.32 13.63
CA ARG A 97 12.33 -13.13 14.09
C ARG A 97 12.26 -13.11 15.62
N GLY A 98 11.41 -12.26 16.15
CA GLY A 98 11.25 -12.14 17.61
C GLY A 98 12.02 -10.98 18.23
N PRO A 99 11.79 -10.71 19.52
CA PRO A 99 12.42 -9.58 20.19
C PRO A 99 13.94 -9.74 20.24
N SER A 100 14.65 -8.69 19.84
CA SER A 100 16.10 -8.62 20.03
C SER A 100 16.40 -8.48 21.52
N ALA A 101 17.03 -9.51 22.11
CA ALA A 101 17.35 -9.50 23.53
C ALA A 101 18.27 -8.33 23.87
N GLY A 102 17.82 -7.43 24.73
CA GLY A 102 18.68 -6.45 25.42
C GLY A 102 18.87 -5.08 24.78
N ILE A 103 18.30 -4.79 23.58
CA ILE A 103 18.43 -3.46 22.95
C ILE A 103 17.08 -2.76 22.98
N THR A 104 16.87 -1.89 23.96
CA THR A 104 15.63 -1.07 24.09
C THR A 104 15.49 -0.02 22.99
N THR A 105 16.57 0.29 22.27
CA THR A 105 16.60 1.30 21.19
C THR A 105 16.48 0.70 19.79
N ASP A 106 16.36 -0.64 19.65
CA ASP A 106 16.18 -1.30 18.36
C ASP A 106 14.86 -0.85 17.72
N PRO A 107 14.88 -0.23 16.52
CA PRO A 107 13.68 0.22 15.84
C PRO A 107 12.64 -0.89 15.63
N CYS A 108 13.08 -2.15 15.46
CA CYS A 108 12.20 -3.30 15.30
C CYS A 108 11.35 -3.62 16.54
N ASN A 109 11.78 -3.18 17.73
CA ASN A 109 11.09 -3.40 19.01
C ASN A 109 10.29 -2.19 19.50
N GLN A 110 10.41 -1.04 18.81
CA GLN A 110 9.66 0.17 19.19
C GLN A 110 8.18 0.06 18.77
N PRO A 111 7.27 0.77 19.46
CA PRO A 111 5.91 0.95 18.98
C PRO A 111 5.89 1.48 17.54
N LEU A 112 4.92 1.01 16.74
CA LEU A 112 4.78 1.47 15.36
C LEU A 112 4.37 2.94 15.34
N LYS A 113 5.06 3.71 14.50
CA LYS A 113 4.68 5.08 14.18
C LYS A 113 3.61 5.11 13.08
N PRO A 114 2.90 6.22 12.90
CA PRO A 114 1.90 6.33 11.83
C PRO A 114 2.43 6.02 10.42
N THR A 115 3.69 6.35 10.14
CA THR A 115 4.35 6.07 8.85
C THR A 115 4.95 4.66 8.77
N GLU A 116 4.80 3.83 9.80
CA GLU A 116 5.39 2.49 9.80
C GLU A 116 4.35 1.40 9.57
N ILE A 117 4.75 0.38 8.84
CA ILE A 117 3.98 -0.85 8.61
C ILE A 117 4.84 -2.07 8.94
N VAL A 118 4.20 -3.20 9.19
CA VAL A 118 4.87 -4.50 9.33
C VAL A 118 4.57 -5.34 8.10
N LEU A 119 5.61 -5.82 7.44
CA LEU A 119 5.52 -6.81 6.37
C LEU A 119 6.05 -8.16 6.87
N ARG A 120 5.19 -9.15 6.89
CA ARG A 120 5.59 -10.53 7.20
C ARG A 120 5.68 -11.35 5.93
N VAL A 121 6.82 -12.02 5.73
CA VAL A 121 6.99 -13.02 4.68
C VAL A 121 6.83 -14.39 5.34
N LEU A 122 5.74 -15.08 5.01
CA LEU A 122 5.32 -16.35 5.58
C LEU A 122 5.55 -17.50 4.59
N SER A 123 5.66 -18.74 5.06
CA SER A 123 5.93 -19.87 4.20
C SER A 123 4.81 -20.13 3.19
N ASP A 124 3.61 -20.44 3.68
CA ASP A 124 2.46 -20.75 2.83
C ASP A 124 1.12 -20.37 3.50
N HIS A 125 0.05 -20.31 2.71
CA HIS A 125 -1.29 -19.99 3.21
C HIS A 125 -1.93 -21.13 4.01
N ARG A 126 -1.52 -22.39 3.79
CA ARG A 126 -2.14 -23.60 4.38
C ARG A 126 -2.00 -23.62 5.88
N ARG A 127 -0.88 -23.10 6.41
CA ARG A 127 -0.61 -23.02 7.85
C ARG A 127 -1.44 -21.95 8.56
N SER A 128 -1.99 -20.99 7.84
CA SER A 128 -2.79 -19.91 8.41
C SER A 128 -4.28 -20.23 8.52
N GLY A 129 -4.72 -21.42 8.09
CA GLY A 129 -6.14 -21.81 8.06
C GLY A 129 -6.98 -21.00 7.07
N ILE A 130 -6.35 -20.26 6.19
CA ILE A 130 -6.99 -19.52 5.10
C ILE A 130 -7.12 -20.50 3.95
N GLN A 131 -8.37 -20.78 3.54
CA GLN A 131 -8.62 -21.60 2.36
C GLN A 131 -8.38 -20.76 1.11
N ASP A 132 -7.83 -21.41 0.09
CA ASP A 132 -7.68 -21.00 -1.31
C ASP A 132 -6.48 -20.12 -1.66
N ASP A 133 -5.97 -20.31 -2.86
CA ASP A 133 -4.95 -19.70 -3.70
C ASP A 133 -4.69 -18.19 -3.48
N THR A 134 -4.48 -17.78 -2.22
CA THR A 134 -4.16 -16.40 -1.87
C THR A 134 -2.66 -16.23 -1.70
N PHE A 135 -2.10 -15.18 -2.27
CA PHE A 135 -0.67 -14.86 -2.17
C PHE A 135 -0.31 -14.00 -0.97
N GLY A 136 -1.32 -13.41 -0.30
CA GLY A 136 -1.12 -12.55 0.85
C GLY A 136 -2.42 -12.08 1.48
N PHE A 137 -2.30 -11.27 2.51
CA PHE A 137 -3.41 -10.56 3.14
C PHE A 137 -2.92 -9.33 3.89
N ALA A 138 -3.77 -8.33 3.97
CA ALA A 138 -3.55 -7.13 4.76
C ALA A 138 -4.53 -7.04 5.94
N VAL A 139 -4.03 -6.58 7.08
CA VAL A 139 -4.81 -6.25 8.28
C VAL A 139 -4.55 -4.80 8.62
N LEU A 140 -5.57 -3.98 8.44
CA LEU A 140 -5.49 -2.55 8.71
C LEU A 140 -5.19 -2.27 10.19
N PRO A 141 -4.47 -1.20 10.51
CA PRO A 141 -3.97 -0.20 9.57
C PRO A 141 -2.54 -0.47 9.05
N ALA A 142 -1.82 -1.48 9.56
CA ALA A 142 -0.36 -1.50 9.39
C ALA A 142 0.27 -2.89 9.21
N LEU A 143 -0.48 -3.96 9.01
CA LEU A 143 0.10 -5.30 8.87
C LEU A 143 -0.20 -5.89 7.49
N ALA A 144 0.83 -6.13 6.69
CA ALA A 144 0.79 -6.93 5.48
C ALA A 144 1.47 -8.30 5.69
N SER A 145 0.97 -9.32 5.03
CA SER A 145 1.57 -10.66 5.04
C SER A 145 1.53 -11.23 3.65
N VAL A 146 2.64 -11.83 3.21
CA VAL A 146 2.79 -12.43 1.88
C VAL A 146 3.30 -13.86 2.01
N TYR A 147 2.90 -14.74 1.09
CA TYR A 147 3.24 -16.15 1.11
C TYR A 147 4.32 -16.48 0.09
N TYR A 148 5.51 -16.80 0.58
CA TYR A 148 6.70 -17.03 -0.23
C TYR A 148 6.58 -18.31 -1.11
N GLU A 149 6.12 -19.43 -0.53
CA GLU A 149 6.03 -20.68 -1.26
C GLU A 149 4.95 -20.64 -2.36
N ASP A 150 3.91 -19.82 -2.20
CA ASP A 150 2.90 -19.62 -3.23
C ASP A 150 3.50 -18.83 -4.41
N ALA A 151 4.35 -17.82 -4.13
CA ALA A 151 5.12 -17.13 -5.16
C ALA A 151 6.12 -18.05 -5.87
N VAL A 152 6.80 -18.93 -5.13
CA VAL A 152 7.69 -19.96 -5.70
C VAL A 152 6.92 -20.94 -6.58
N GLY A 153 5.74 -21.40 -6.11
CA GLY A 153 4.86 -22.29 -6.86
C GLY A 153 4.42 -21.68 -8.18
N LEU A 154 4.03 -20.40 -8.16
CA LEU A 154 3.66 -19.68 -9.38
C LEU A 154 4.84 -19.55 -10.34
N ALA A 155 6.01 -19.12 -9.87
CA ALA A 155 7.20 -19.00 -10.70
C ALA A 155 7.53 -20.32 -11.42
N ARG A 156 7.47 -21.43 -10.69
CA ARG A 156 7.71 -22.77 -11.27
C ARG A 156 6.66 -23.18 -12.32
N SER A 157 5.39 -22.82 -12.11
CA SER A 157 4.30 -23.20 -13.01
C SER A 157 4.29 -22.44 -14.34
N GLU A 158 4.84 -21.22 -14.34
CA GLU A 158 4.85 -20.36 -15.53
C GLU A 158 6.17 -20.51 -16.35
N GLY A 159 7.22 -21.13 -15.80
CA GLY A 159 8.45 -21.46 -16.51
C GLY A 159 9.70 -20.75 -16.01
N ALA A 160 10.85 -21.07 -16.61
CA ALA A 160 12.18 -20.65 -16.14
C ALA A 160 12.42 -19.12 -16.20
N ASP A 161 11.62 -18.38 -16.95
CA ASP A 161 11.76 -16.93 -17.10
C ASP A 161 11.13 -16.15 -15.93
N PHE A 162 10.41 -16.84 -15.02
CA PHE A 162 9.71 -16.19 -13.92
C PHE A 162 10.56 -16.16 -12.65
N GLU A 163 10.97 -14.96 -12.26
CA GLU A 163 11.69 -14.78 -11.01
C GLU A 163 10.73 -14.64 -9.82
N VAL A 164 10.96 -15.45 -8.79
CA VAL A 164 10.20 -15.41 -7.53
C VAL A 164 10.17 -14.01 -6.93
N SER A 165 11.30 -13.29 -6.97
CA SER A 165 11.41 -11.92 -6.47
C SER A 165 10.44 -10.95 -7.15
N THR A 166 10.19 -11.11 -8.45
CA THR A 166 9.25 -10.25 -9.19
C THR A 166 7.80 -10.52 -8.77
N ILE A 167 7.42 -11.79 -8.61
CA ILE A 167 6.08 -12.14 -8.14
C ILE A 167 5.90 -11.63 -6.70
N LEU A 168 6.88 -11.88 -5.84
CA LEU A 168 6.86 -11.45 -4.45
C LEU A 168 6.74 -9.93 -4.35
N ALA A 169 7.47 -9.16 -5.16
CA ALA A 169 7.40 -7.70 -5.20
C ALA A 169 5.99 -7.19 -5.51
N CYS A 170 5.32 -7.81 -6.47
CA CYS A 170 3.97 -7.42 -6.84
C CYS A 170 2.94 -7.78 -5.77
N VAL A 171 3.10 -8.94 -5.11
CA VAL A 171 2.25 -9.29 -3.96
C VAL A 171 2.49 -8.32 -2.81
N ILE A 172 3.74 -7.99 -2.49
CA ILE A 172 4.09 -6.98 -1.47
C ILE A 172 3.43 -5.64 -1.79
N ALA A 173 3.58 -5.14 -3.01
CA ALA A 173 2.97 -3.87 -3.40
C ALA A 173 1.44 -3.91 -3.35
N HIS A 174 0.80 -5.04 -3.70
CA HIS A 174 -0.64 -5.25 -3.59
C HIS A 174 -1.10 -5.19 -2.12
N GLU A 175 -0.44 -5.92 -1.22
CA GLU A 175 -0.82 -5.94 0.20
C GLU A 175 -0.55 -4.61 0.91
N ILE A 176 0.54 -3.91 0.58
CA ILE A 176 0.77 -2.53 1.02
C ILE A 176 -0.32 -1.61 0.44
N GLY A 177 -0.71 -1.82 -0.82
CA GLY A 177 -1.83 -1.12 -1.44
C GLY A 177 -3.12 -1.21 -0.62
N HIS A 178 -3.45 -2.38 -0.06
CA HIS A 178 -4.59 -2.53 0.84
C HIS A 178 -4.47 -1.72 2.13
N LEU A 179 -3.26 -1.56 2.70
CA LEU A 179 -3.04 -0.74 3.89
C LEU A 179 -3.23 0.75 3.64
N LEU A 180 -3.02 1.20 2.40
CA LEU A 180 -3.07 2.61 2.01
C LEU A 180 -4.40 3.02 1.38
N LEU A 181 -5.08 2.08 0.73
CA LEU A 181 -6.36 2.32 0.04
C LEU A 181 -7.57 1.90 0.87
N GLY A 182 -7.34 1.17 1.97
CA GLY A 182 -8.39 0.63 2.82
C GLY A 182 -8.99 -0.68 2.32
N SER A 183 -9.98 -1.18 3.06
CA SER A 183 -10.75 -2.37 2.69
C SER A 183 -11.53 -2.11 1.39
N ASN A 184 -11.77 -3.12 0.57
CA ASN A 184 -12.48 -3.01 -0.72
C ASN A 184 -11.75 -2.21 -1.82
N SER A 185 -10.41 -2.13 -1.77
CA SER A 185 -9.60 -1.40 -2.72
C SER A 185 -9.26 -2.17 -4.01
N HIS A 186 -9.85 -3.35 -4.23
CA HIS A 186 -9.69 -4.07 -5.48
C HIS A 186 -10.29 -3.30 -6.66
N SER A 187 -9.69 -3.45 -7.83
CA SER A 187 -10.07 -2.82 -9.09
C SER A 187 -10.14 -3.84 -10.23
N ASP A 188 -10.80 -3.48 -11.32
CA ASP A 188 -10.90 -4.34 -12.51
C ASP A 188 -9.59 -4.37 -13.31
N THR A 189 -8.67 -3.44 -13.07
CA THR A 189 -7.41 -3.31 -13.79
C THR A 189 -6.26 -2.97 -12.84
N GLY A 190 -5.02 -3.20 -13.29
CA GLY A 190 -3.81 -2.87 -12.54
C GLY A 190 -3.48 -3.89 -11.45
N ILE A 191 -2.58 -3.49 -10.56
CA ILE A 191 -2.01 -4.38 -9.54
C ILE A 191 -3.05 -4.79 -8.47
N MET A 192 -4.03 -3.94 -8.20
CA MET A 192 -5.08 -4.20 -7.21
C MET A 192 -6.23 -5.08 -7.72
N GLN A 193 -6.03 -5.83 -8.82
CA GLN A 193 -7.01 -6.84 -9.23
C GLN A 193 -7.07 -7.97 -8.20
N ARG A 194 -8.29 -8.43 -7.90
CA ARG A 194 -8.51 -9.55 -6.97
C ARG A 194 -7.91 -10.86 -7.48
N GLU A 195 -7.92 -11.05 -8.79
CA GLU A 195 -7.41 -12.25 -9.45
C GLU A 195 -6.48 -11.83 -10.60
N TRP A 196 -5.30 -12.42 -10.66
CA TRP A 196 -4.38 -12.21 -11.76
C TRP A 196 -4.48 -13.38 -12.74
N SER A 197 -4.87 -13.08 -13.98
CA SER A 197 -4.81 -14.04 -15.08
C SER A 197 -3.38 -14.16 -15.62
N ARG A 198 -3.14 -15.09 -16.52
CA ARG A 198 -1.84 -15.21 -17.22
C ARG A 198 -1.40 -13.91 -17.92
N LYS A 199 -2.36 -13.07 -18.34
CA LYS A 199 -2.03 -11.76 -18.92
C LYS A 199 -1.40 -10.84 -17.87
N GLN A 200 -2.00 -10.74 -16.68
CA GLN A 200 -1.46 -9.93 -15.59
C GLN A 200 -0.12 -10.49 -15.09
N VAL A 201 0.01 -11.81 -14.98
CA VAL A 201 1.28 -12.45 -14.61
C VAL A 201 2.39 -12.08 -15.61
N ARG A 202 2.12 -12.06 -16.92
CA ARG A 202 3.09 -11.54 -17.89
C ARG A 202 3.38 -10.05 -17.74
N GLN A 203 2.35 -9.24 -17.42
CA GLN A 203 2.56 -7.80 -17.14
C GLN A 203 3.46 -7.57 -15.92
N LEU A 204 3.38 -8.44 -14.89
CA LEU A 204 4.32 -8.46 -13.77
C LEU A 204 5.77 -8.57 -14.25
N MET A 205 6.03 -9.56 -15.12
CA MET A 205 7.37 -9.82 -15.65
C MET A 205 7.96 -8.64 -16.42
N TRP A 206 7.12 -7.92 -17.14
CA TRP A 206 7.54 -6.75 -17.92
C TRP A 206 7.53 -5.46 -17.11
N GLY A 207 7.25 -5.52 -15.80
CA GLY A 207 7.18 -4.35 -14.94
C GLY A 207 6.09 -3.37 -15.33
N SER A 208 5.01 -3.86 -15.99
CA SER A 208 3.91 -3.02 -16.50
C SER A 208 2.60 -3.21 -15.74
N LEU A 209 2.62 -3.87 -14.59
CA LEU A 209 1.47 -3.97 -13.70
C LEU A 209 1.57 -2.93 -12.58
N HIS A 210 0.80 -1.86 -12.69
CA HIS A 210 0.87 -0.68 -11.83
C HIS A 210 -0.45 -0.45 -11.10
N PHE A 211 -0.44 0.45 -10.13
CA PHE A 211 -1.66 1.05 -9.58
C PHE A 211 -2.37 1.90 -10.65
N THR A 212 -3.68 2.00 -10.57
CA THR A 212 -4.41 2.94 -11.44
C THR A 212 -4.11 4.38 -11.02
N PRO A 213 -4.26 5.38 -11.92
CA PRO A 213 -4.03 6.79 -11.57
C PRO A 213 -4.85 7.26 -10.37
N GLN A 214 -6.06 6.73 -10.20
CA GLN A 214 -6.90 7.03 -9.04
C GLN A 214 -6.32 6.45 -7.76
N GLN A 215 -5.86 5.20 -7.80
CA GLN A 215 -5.21 4.55 -6.65
C GLN A 215 -3.91 5.26 -6.27
N SER A 216 -3.10 5.65 -7.24
CA SER A 216 -1.86 6.41 -7.00
C SER A 216 -2.13 7.73 -6.27
N LYS A 217 -3.18 8.46 -6.65
CA LYS A 217 -3.58 9.69 -5.92
C LYS A 217 -3.97 9.40 -4.47
N LEU A 218 -4.71 8.34 -4.22
CA LEU A 218 -5.14 7.96 -2.87
C LEU A 218 -3.97 7.46 -2.03
N ILE A 219 -3.07 6.65 -2.59
CA ILE A 219 -1.84 6.17 -1.93
C ILE A 219 -0.99 7.36 -1.47
N ARG A 220 -0.75 8.32 -2.36
CA ARG A 220 0.01 9.53 -2.05
C ARG A 220 -0.66 10.35 -0.94
N ALA A 221 -1.97 10.54 -1.03
CA ALA A 221 -2.72 11.30 -0.01
C ALA A 221 -2.68 10.61 1.37
N GLU A 222 -2.83 9.29 1.43
CA GLU A 222 -2.72 8.51 2.66
C GLU A 222 -1.30 8.60 3.24
N GLY A 223 -0.26 8.45 2.43
CA GLY A 223 1.12 8.60 2.86
C GLY A 223 1.40 9.98 3.47
N GLN A 224 0.93 11.05 2.83
CA GLN A 224 1.03 12.41 3.35
C GLN A 224 0.28 12.58 4.68
N MET A 225 -0.93 12.00 4.80
CA MET A 225 -1.69 12.03 6.04
C MET A 225 -0.93 11.33 7.18
N ARG A 226 -0.34 10.17 6.94
CA ARG A 226 0.48 9.45 7.93
C ARG A 226 1.68 10.27 8.40
N MET A 227 2.39 10.94 7.49
CA MET A 227 3.49 11.83 7.85
C MET A 227 3.04 13.00 8.73
N ARG A 228 1.89 13.60 8.43
CA ARG A 228 1.31 14.66 9.26
C ARG A 228 0.94 14.17 10.66
N LEU A 229 0.34 13.00 10.78
CA LEU A 229 0.00 12.39 12.06
C LEU A 229 1.26 12.15 12.91
N GLU A 230 2.32 11.61 12.31
CA GLU A 230 3.59 11.41 13.03
C GLU A 230 4.19 12.73 13.49
N SER A 231 4.17 13.77 12.67
CA SER A 231 4.69 15.09 13.04
C SER A 231 3.93 15.72 14.20
N VAL A 232 2.62 15.53 14.28
CA VAL A 232 1.79 15.98 15.41
C VAL A 232 2.12 15.20 16.67
N GLN A 233 2.26 13.88 16.58
CA GLN A 233 2.59 13.03 17.71
C GLN A 233 3.94 13.40 18.33
N LEU A 234 4.95 13.67 17.50
CA LEU A 234 6.28 14.11 17.96
C LEU A 234 6.22 15.47 18.70
N ARG A 235 5.41 16.42 18.22
CA ARG A 235 5.25 17.71 18.89
C ARG A 235 4.61 17.56 20.27
N VAL A 236 3.59 16.72 20.40
CA VAL A 236 2.92 16.46 21.68
C VAL A 236 3.88 15.81 22.67
N SER A 237 4.65 14.83 22.25
CA SER A 237 5.63 14.13 23.11
C SER A 237 6.70 15.09 23.64
N ASN A 238 7.18 16.03 22.81
CA ASN A 238 8.20 17.01 23.19
C ASN A 238 7.67 18.13 24.10
N SER A 239 6.35 18.36 24.11
CA SER A 239 5.73 19.41 24.97
C SER A 239 5.41 18.90 26.39
N THR A 240 5.52 17.59 26.63
CA THR A 240 5.21 16.94 27.93
C THR A 240 6.45 16.48 28.69
N SER A 241 7.64 16.69 28.12
CA SER A 241 8.95 16.42 28.73
C SER A 241 9.59 17.69 29.26
#